data_ae3513e00d45184e318448ed3e5d68c5
#
_entry.id   ae3513e00d45184e318448ed3e5d68c5
#
_cell.length_a   1.000
_cell.length_b   1.000
_cell.length_c   1.000
_cell.angle_alpha   90.00
_cell.angle_beta   90.00
_cell.angle_gamma   90.00
#
_symmetry.space_group_name_H-M   'P 1'
#
loop_
_entity.id
_entity.type
_entity.pdbx_description
1 polymer ?
#
loop_
_entity_poly.entity_id
_entity_poly.type
_entity_poly.pdbx_seq_one_letter_code
_entity_poly.pdbx_strand_id
1 'polypeptide(L)'
;DAGVHFGHQTRFWNHKMAPYIFGHRNKIHIINLEKSLPLFQEATKFIKQLSANGGTILMVGTKRQARETLAAEAQRAGVPYVDQRWLGGMLTNFKTVKTSIKRLKDLKAQQESGLESLSKKEQLTFSREIAKLERDIGGIQDMAALPDAIFVIDVGFHKIAIAEAKKLGIPLIGVVDTNHSPEGISYVIPGNDDSAKAVELYARGIADAIIEGRANRGNEVVKAVAAETSDEFVEVNEAAA
;
A
#
# COMPACT_ATOMS: atom_id res chain seq x y z
N ASP A 1 -21.03 6.78 8.45
CA ASP A 1 -21.66 6.91 7.11
C ASP A 1 -20.99 6.05 6.04
N ALA A 2 -19.70 5.63 6.19
CA ALA A 2 -18.98 4.80 5.22
C ALA A 2 -19.37 3.31 5.22
N GLY A 3 -20.13 2.83 6.19
CA GLY A 3 -20.57 1.45 6.29
C GLY A 3 -19.48 0.47 6.78
N VAL A 4 -18.47 0.96 7.48
CA VAL A 4 -17.34 0.18 8.03
C VAL A 4 -17.80 -0.94 8.96
N HIS A 5 -18.91 -0.74 9.69
CA HIS A 5 -19.45 -1.66 10.69
C HIS A 5 -20.22 -2.85 10.11
N PHE A 6 -20.54 -2.85 8.83
CA PHE A 6 -21.21 -3.99 8.20
C PHE A 6 -20.20 -5.08 7.88
N GLY A 7 -20.42 -6.27 8.42
CA GLY A 7 -19.69 -7.46 8.07
C GLY A 7 -20.46 -8.34 7.08
N HIS A 8 -20.05 -9.57 6.95
CA HIS A 8 -20.68 -10.58 6.10
C HIS A 8 -21.83 -11.30 6.79
N GLN A 9 -22.56 -12.12 6.03
CA GLN A 9 -23.63 -12.96 6.56
C GLN A 9 -23.08 -13.91 7.65
N THR A 10 -23.88 -14.11 8.71
CA THR A 10 -23.50 -14.93 9.88
C THR A 10 -23.01 -16.34 9.54
N ARG A 11 -23.53 -16.95 8.45
CA ARG A 11 -23.13 -18.31 8.02
C ARG A 11 -21.70 -18.40 7.48
N PHE A 12 -21.07 -17.27 7.08
CA PHE A 12 -19.73 -17.26 6.49
C PHE A 12 -18.64 -16.73 7.42
N TRP A 13 -18.99 -16.48 8.69
CA TRP A 13 -18.06 -15.85 9.61
C TRP A 13 -16.89 -16.76 10.00
N ASN A 14 -15.80 -16.12 10.35
CA ASN A 14 -14.65 -16.77 10.97
C ASN A 14 -14.70 -16.57 12.48
N HIS A 15 -14.66 -17.65 13.26
CA HIS A 15 -14.74 -17.60 14.72
C HIS A 15 -13.62 -16.74 15.36
N LYS A 16 -12.45 -16.62 14.72
CA LYS A 16 -11.35 -15.79 15.19
C LYS A 16 -11.64 -14.30 15.13
N MET A 17 -12.69 -13.91 14.42
CA MET A 17 -13.21 -12.53 14.40
C MET A 17 -14.18 -12.24 15.55
N ALA A 18 -14.55 -13.24 16.36
CA ALA A 18 -15.45 -13.06 17.51
C ALA A 18 -15.10 -11.87 18.42
N PRO A 19 -13.82 -11.60 18.76
CA PRO A 19 -13.46 -10.44 19.59
C PRO A 19 -13.83 -9.09 18.99
N TYR A 20 -13.96 -9.00 17.66
CA TYR A 20 -14.20 -7.75 16.92
C TYR A 20 -15.65 -7.57 16.49
N ILE A 21 -16.52 -8.57 16.76
CA ILE A 21 -17.94 -8.53 16.40
C ILE A 21 -18.73 -7.99 17.58
N PHE A 22 -19.57 -6.99 17.34
CA PHE A 22 -20.50 -6.43 18.31
C PHE A 22 -21.75 -7.31 18.47
N GLY A 23 -22.27 -7.83 17.35
CA GLY A 23 -23.47 -8.64 17.29
C GLY A 23 -23.88 -8.92 15.85
N HIS A 24 -25.16 -9.20 15.63
CA HIS A 24 -25.69 -9.36 14.27
C HIS A 24 -27.10 -8.77 14.15
N ARG A 25 -27.44 -8.29 12.97
CA ARG A 25 -28.78 -7.82 12.60
C ARG A 25 -29.13 -8.35 11.21
N ASN A 26 -30.33 -8.89 11.05
CA ASN A 26 -30.80 -9.46 9.78
C ASN A 26 -29.81 -10.47 9.16
N LYS A 27 -29.23 -11.36 9.98
CA LYS A 27 -28.22 -12.37 9.56
C LYS A 27 -26.92 -11.76 9.01
N ILE A 28 -26.62 -10.49 9.30
CA ILE A 28 -25.37 -9.82 8.95
C ILE A 28 -24.65 -9.48 10.25
N HIS A 29 -23.37 -9.78 10.37
CA HIS A 29 -22.56 -9.39 11.52
C HIS A 29 -22.32 -7.88 11.52
N ILE A 30 -22.27 -7.32 12.71
CA ILE A 30 -21.92 -5.92 12.95
C ILE A 30 -20.56 -5.89 13.66
N ILE A 31 -19.61 -5.21 13.05
CA ILE A 31 -18.26 -5.04 13.57
C ILE A 31 -18.27 -3.96 14.65
N ASN A 32 -17.55 -4.18 15.74
CA ASN A 32 -17.45 -3.24 16.85
C ASN A 32 -16.49 -2.11 16.50
N LEU A 33 -17.01 -0.91 16.21
CA LEU A 33 -16.22 0.25 15.85
C LEU A 33 -15.37 0.79 17.03
N GLU A 34 -15.77 0.56 18.28
CA GLU A 34 -14.98 0.93 19.45
C GLU A 34 -13.64 0.17 19.50
N LYS A 35 -13.59 -1.02 18.88
CA LYS A 35 -12.36 -1.80 18.72
C LYS A 35 -11.64 -1.48 17.41
N SER A 36 -12.39 -1.21 16.33
CA SER A 36 -11.78 -0.90 15.03
C SER A 36 -11.01 0.41 15.05
N LEU A 37 -11.54 1.45 15.71
CA LEU A 37 -10.92 2.77 15.71
C LEU A 37 -9.53 2.79 16.37
N PRO A 38 -9.31 2.26 17.58
CA PRO A 38 -7.97 2.21 18.19
C PRO A 38 -6.97 1.42 17.34
N LEU A 39 -7.38 0.28 16.77
CA LEU A 39 -6.53 -0.55 15.93
C LEU A 39 -6.16 0.16 14.62
N PHE A 40 -7.09 0.91 14.02
CA PHE A 40 -6.79 1.75 12.87
C PHE A 40 -5.81 2.87 13.22
N GLN A 41 -5.97 3.50 14.37
CA GLN A 41 -5.03 4.53 14.85
C GLN A 41 -3.64 3.95 15.13
N GLU A 42 -3.55 2.75 15.68
CA GLU A 42 -2.28 2.04 15.87
C GLU A 42 -1.60 1.74 14.54
N ALA A 43 -2.34 1.23 13.56
CA ALA A 43 -1.85 0.96 12.22
C ALA A 43 -1.35 2.24 11.52
N THR A 44 -2.11 3.33 11.58
CA THR A 44 -1.71 4.62 10.99
C THR A 44 -0.49 5.24 11.69
N LYS A 45 -0.38 5.09 13.00
CA LYS A 45 0.81 5.52 13.77
C LYS A 45 2.05 4.75 13.33
N PHE A 46 1.96 3.43 13.19
CA PHE A 46 3.06 2.61 12.68
C PHE A 46 3.50 3.05 11.29
N ILE A 47 2.55 3.23 10.36
CA ILE A 47 2.83 3.68 8.99
C ILE A 47 3.49 5.06 8.98
N LYS A 48 3.00 5.99 9.80
CA LYS A 48 3.57 7.33 9.93
C LYS A 48 5.03 7.28 10.40
N GLN A 49 5.34 6.48 11.41
CA GLN A 49 6.70 6.28 11.89
C GLN A 49 7.60 5.63 10.85
N LEU A 50 7.10 4.56 10.16
CA LEU A 50 7.84 3.89 9.11
C LEU A 50 8.17 4.85 7.96
N SER A 51 7.21 5.67 7.54
CA SER A 51 7.39 6.67 6.48
C SER A 51 8.33 7.81 6.87
N ALA A 52 8.32 8.24 8.14
CA ALA A 52 9.27 9.20 8.68
C ALA A 52 10.71 8.67 8.62
N ASN A 53 10.91 7.37 8.80
CA ASN A 53 12.20 6.70 8.66
C ASN A 53 12.59 6.41 7.21
N GLY A 54 11.75 6.80 6.24
CA GLY A 54 12.00 6.55 4.81
C GLY A 54 11.61 5.16 4.31
N GLY A 55 10.87 4.39 5.11
CA GLY A 55 10.36 3.08 4.72
C GLY A 55 9.33 3.15 3.59
N THR A 56 9.30 2.10 2.79
CA THR A 56 8.40 1.96 1.64
C THR A 56 7.23 1.06 2.01
N ILE A 57 6.01 1.55 1.79
CA ILE A 57 4.77 0.80 1.99
C ILE A 57 4.21 0.40 0.63
N LEU A 58 3.88 -0.89 0.45
CA LEU A 58 3.18 -1.39 -0.72
C LEU A 58 1.67 -1.48 -0.40
N MET A 59 0.85 -0.81 -1.20
CA MET A 59 -0.61 -0.87 -1.08
C MET A 59 -1.20 -1.92 -2.01
N VAL A 60 -2.05 -2.83 -1.48
CA VAL A 60 -2.61 -3.96 -2.23
C VAL A 60 -4.14 -4.00 -2.08
N GLY A 61 -4.84 -3.99 -3.21
CA GLY A 61 -6.29 -4.09 -3.24
C GLY A 61 -6.80 -4.31 -4.66
N THR A 62 -7.01 -5.57 -5.04
CA THR A 62 -7.37 -5.95 -6.42
C THR A 62 -8.86 -6.21 -6.61
N LYS A 63 -9.66 -6.07 -5.55
CA LYS A 63 -11.12 -6.18 -5.62
C LYS A 63 -11.69 -5.00 -6.39
N ARG A 64 -12.70 -5.24 -7.22
CA ARG A 64 -13.29 -4.21 -8.09
C ARG A 64 -13.62 -2.89 -7.36
N GLN A 65 -14.12 -2.99 -6.13
CA GLN A 65 -14.49 -1.84 -5.31
C GLN A 65 -13.27 -1.06 -4.77
N ALA A 66 -12.09 -1.68 -4.76
CA ALA A 66 -10.87 -1.12 -4.18
C ALA A 66 -9.89 -0.55 -5.22
N ARG A 67 -9.90 -1.05 -6.46
CA ARG A 67 -8.87 -0.79 -7.48
C ARG A 67 -8.58 0.68 -7.69
N GLU A 68 -9.59 1.42 -8.12
CA GLU A 68 -9.44 2.83 -8.52
C GLU A 68 -9.07 3.71 -7.33
N THR A 69 -9.76 3.52 -6.22
CA THR A 69 -9.52 4.31 -5.01
C THR A 69 -8.14 4.03 -4.41
N LEU A 70 -7.75 2.75 -4.33
CA LEU A 70 -6.45 2.38 -3.79
C LEU A 70 -5.31 2.90 -4.68
N ALA A 71 -5.43 2.77 -6.01
CA ALA A 71 -4.44 3.29 -6.96
C ALA A 71 -4.30 4.81 -6.85
N ALA A 72 -5.43 5.55 -6.80
CA ALA A 72 -5.43 7.01 -6.66
C ALA A 72 -4.75 7.46 -5.35
N GLU A 73 -5.08 6.84 -4.22
CA GLU A 73 -4.50 7.17 -2.93
C GLU A 73 -3.01 6.77 -2.82
N ALA A 74 -2.63 5.65 -3.41
CA ALA A 74 -1.23 5.23 -3.49
C ALA A 74 -0.39 6.20 -4.35
N GLN A 75 -0.93 6.64 -5.48
CA GLN A 75 -0.30 7.66 -6.34
C GLN A 75 -0.19 9.01 -5.61
N ARG A 76 -1.25 9.43 -4.90
CA ARG A 76 -1.24 10.66 -4.07
C ARG A 76 -0.16 10.61 -3.00
N ALA A 77 0.03 9.45 -2.38
CA ALA A 77 1.07 9.22 -1.38
C ALA A 77 2.46 8.92 -2.00
N GLY A 78 2.58 8.74 -3.30
CA GLY A 78 3.83 8.40 -3.99
C GLY A 78 4.40 7.05 -3.54
N VAL A 79 3.55 6.03 -3.35
CA VAL A 79 3.95 4.68 -2.93
C VAL A 79 3.56 3.63 -3.98
N PRO A 80 4.29 2.50 -4.05
CA PRO A 80 3.94 1.41 -4.94
C PRO A 80 2.60 0.78 -4.55
N TYR A 81 1.90 0.23 -5.55
CA TYR A 81 0.61 -0.41 -5.36
C TYR A 81 0.37 -1.56 -6.34
N VAL A 82 -0.55 -2.45 -5.96
CA VAL A 82 -1.08 -3.54 -6.80
C VAL A 82 -2.60 -3.47 -6.77
N ASP A 83 -3.19 -3.08 -7.90
CA ASP A 83 -4.63 -2.84 -8.05
C ASP A 83 -5.34 -3.86 -8.94
N GLN A 84 -4.63 -4.63 -9.79
CA GLN A 84 -5.27 -5.55 -10.73
C GLN A 84 -5.18 -7.01 -10.28
N ARG A 85 -4.00 -7.57 -10.21
CA ARG A 85 -3.78 -8.95 -9.82
C ARG A 85 -2.45 -9.12 -9.12
N TRP A 86 -2.45 -9.81 -7.98
CA TRP A 86 -1.22 -10.26 -7.36
C TRP A 86 -0.62 -11.42 -8.16
N LEU A 87 0.58 -11.25 -8.68
CA LEU A 87 1.31 -12.32 -9.33
C LEU A 87 2.06 -13.14 -8.29
N GLY A 88 1.92 -14.47 -8.33
CA GLY A 88 2.67 -15.35 -7.43
C GLY A 88 4.17 -15.13 -7.58
N GLY A 89 4.89 -14.99 -6.45
CA GLY A 89 6.31 -14.68 -6.44
C GLY A 89 6.65 -13.19 -6.53
N MET A 90 5.66 -12.29 -6.44
CA MET A 90 5.88 -10.84 -6.57
C MET A 90 6.89 -10.31 -5.52
N LEU A 91 6.92 -10.90 -4.34
CA LEU A 91 7.90 -10.61 -3.29
C LEU A 91 8.98 -11.68 -3.20
N THR A 92 8.58 -12.94 -3.13
CA THR A 92 9.51 -14.07 -2.92
C THR A 92 10.40 -14.34 -4.13
N ASN A 93 10.02 -13.89 -5.32
CA ASN A 93 10.82 -13.94 -6.54
C ASN A 93 10.99 -12.54 -7.16
N PHE A 94 11.26 -11.55 -6.34
CA PHE A 94 11.36 -10.14 -6.75
C PHE A 94 12.44 -9.90 -7.82
N LYS A 95 13.50 -10.73 -7.86
CA LYS A 95 14.53 -10.66 -8.91
C LYS A 95 13.93 -10.83 -10.31
N THR A 96 13.03 -11.78 -10.49
CA THR A 96 12.32 -12.00 -11.76
C THR A 96 11.34 -10.86 -12.06
N VAL A 97 10.67 -10.34 -11.03
CA VAL A 97 9.77 -9.17 -11.19
C VAL A 97 10.54 -7.95 -11.66
N LYS A 98 11.74 -7.70 -11.14
CA LYS A 98 12.64 -6.62 -11.62
C LYS A 98 12.99 -6.76 -13.11
N THR A 99 13.19 -7.97 -13.60
CA THR A 99 13.42 -8.20 -15.03
C THR A 99 12.21 -7.80 -15.87
N SER A 100 10.99 -8.12 -15.39
CA SER A 100 9.74 -7.72 -16.06
C SER A 100 9.52 -6.20 -16.00
N ILE A 101 9.86 -5.55 -14.87
CA ILE A 101 9.84 -4.08 -14.74
C ILE A 101 10.80 -3.44 -15.74
N LYS A 102 12.03 -3.95 -15.83
CA LYS A 102 13.01 -3.47 -16.82
C LYS A 102 12.46 -3.62 -18.24
N ARG A 103 11.89 -4.78 -18.57
CA ARG A 103 11.26 -5.00 -19.88
C ARG A 103 10.16 -3.98 -20.18
N LEU A 104 9.31 -3.65 -19.19
CA LEU A 104 8.28 -2.62 -19.35
C LEU A 104 8.89 -1.24 -19.64
N LYS A 105 9.93 -0.84 -18.90
CA LYS A 105 10.62 0.43 -19.11
C LYS A 105 11.31 0.49 -20.48
N ASP A 106 11.96 -0.59 -20.91
CA ASP A 106 12.61 -0.69 -22.22
C ASP A 106 11.56 -0.58 -23.35
N LEU A 107 10.41 -1.25 -23.22
CA LEU A 107 9.32 -1.15 -24.19
C LEU A 107 8.72 0.25 -24.28
N LYS A 108 8.52 0.93 -23.14
CA LYS A 108 8.05 2.33 -23.11
C LYS A 108 9.04 3.27 -23.82
N ALA A 109 10.33 3.14 -23.53
CA ALA A 109 11.36 3.94 -24.17
C ALA A 109 11.41 3.69 -25.70
N GLN A 110 11.24 2.44 -26.13
CA GLN A 110 11.14 2.11 -27.56
C GLN A 110 9.88 2.73 -28.20
N GLN A 111 8.76 2.77 -27.51
CA GLN A 111 7.53 3.40 -27.99
C GLN A 111 7.71 4.91 -28.17
N GLU A 112 8.39 5.57 -27.23
CA GLU A 112 8.70 7.01 -27.29
C GLU A 112 9.70 7.36 -28.41
N SER A 113 10.66 6.48 -28.69
CA SER A 113 11.64 6.67 -29.78
C SER A 113 11.07 6.49 -31.20
N GLY A 114 9.81 6.04 -31.31
CA GLY A 114 9.09 5.86 -32.56
C GLY A 114 9.06 4.40 -33.05
N LEU A 115 7.90 3.99 -33.53
CA LEU A 115 7.64 2.64 -34.06
C LEU A 115 7.49 2.63 -35.59
N GLU A 116 7.97 3.67 -36.27
CA GLU A 116 7.76 3.88 -37.73
C GLU A 116 8.37 2.77 -38.58
N SER A 117 9.42 2.10 -38.09
CA SER A 117 10.07 0.97 -38.77
C SER A 117 9.30 -0.35 -38.66
N LEU A 118 8.29 -0.44 -37.79
CA LEU A 118 7.52 -1.65 -37.56
C LEU A 118 6.25 -1.70 -38.38
N SER A 119 5.87 -2.89 -38.82
CA SER A 119 4.57 -3.11 -39.47
C SER A 119 3.41 -2.83 -38.51
N LYS A 120 2.23 -2.47 -39.03
CA LYS A 120 1.02 -2.21 -38.21
C LYS A 120 0.65 -3.38 -37.28
N LYS A 121 0.91 -4.62 -37.71
CA LYS A 121 0.68 -5.82 -36.88
C LYS A 121 1.65 -5.88 -35.68
N GLU A 122 2.91 -5.59 -35.94
CA GLU A 122 3.94 -5.57 -34.89
C GLU A 122 3.69 -4.43 -33.87
N GLN A 123 3.34 -3.24 -34.35
CA GLN A 123 2.95 -2.11 -33.50
C GLN A 123 1.76 -2.47 -32.58
N LEU A 124 0.75 -3.16 -33.10
CA LEU A 124 -0.37 -3.61 -32.31
C LEU A 124 0.03 -4.66 -31.26
N THR A 125 0.90 -5.61 -31.61
CA THR A 125 1.41 -6.62 -30.67
C THR A 125 2.24 -5.97 -29.57
N PHE A 126 3.09 -5.03 -29.94
CA PHE A 126 3.92 -4.23 -29.03
C PHE A 126 3.07 -3.43 -28.03
N SER A 127 2.07 -2.70 -28.52
CA SER A 127 1.14 -1.94 -27.67
C SER A 127 0.35 -2.83 -26.70
N ARG A 128 -0.04 -4.04 -27.13
CA ARG A 128 -0.71 -5.02 -26.27
C ARG A 128 0.21 -5.56 -25.18
N GLU A 129 1.49 -5.79 -25.48
CA GLU A 129 2.49 -6.23 -24.50
C GLU A 129 2.70 -5.16 -23.42
N ILE A 130 2.87 -3.89 -23.82
CA ILE A 130 2.99 -2.76 -22.88
C ILE A 130 1.74 -2.67 -22.01
N ALA A 131 0.55 -2.64 -22.61
CA ALA A 131 -0.70 -2.53 -21.87
C ALA A 131 -0.90 -3.67 -20.84
N LYS A 132 -0.46 -4.89 -21.19
CA LYS A 132 -0.49 -6.04 -20.27
C LYS A 132 0.48 -5.86 -19.10
N LEU A 133 1.74 -5.51 -19.38
CA LEU A 133 2.74 -5.30 -18.33
C LEU A 133 2.40 -4.10 -17.45
N GLU A 134 1.94 -2.99 -18.04
CA GLU A 134 1.48 -1.81 -17.31
C GLU A 134 0.36 -2.16 -16.33
N ARG A 135 -0.64 -2.89 -16.79
CA ARG A 135 -1.74 -3.34 -15.96
C ARG A 135 -1.29 -4.25 -14.81
N ASP A 136 -0.35 -5.17 -15.07
CA ASP A 136 0.00 -6.23 -14.13
C ASP A 136 1.09 -5.76 -13.12
N ILE A 137 2.00 -4.88 -13.52
CA ILE A 137 3.15 -4.45 -12.71
C ILE A 137 3.43 -2.93 -12.74
N GLY A 138 2.59 -2.13 -13.42
CA GLY A 138 2.79 -0.69 -13.55
C GLY A 138 2.87 0.04 -12.21
N GLY A 139 2.04 -0.35 -11.25
CA GLY A 139 2.03 0.26 -9.92
C GLY A 139 3.28 0.00 -9.06
N ILE A 140 4.12 -0.96 -9.45
CA ILE A 140 5.37 -1.30 -8.75
C ILE A 140 6.63 -1.00 -9.58
N GLN A 141 6.50 -0.31 -10.71
CA GLN A 141 7.61 -0.07 -11.65
C GLN A 141 8.78 0.70 -11.04
N ASP A 142 8.55 1.51 -10.01
CA ASP A 142 9.56 2.33 -9.34
C ASP A 142 10.06 1.72 -8.02
N MET A 143 9.65 0.51 -7.71
CA MET A 143 10.05 -0.21 -6.51
C MET A 143 11.46 -0.79 -6.68
N ALA A 144 12.46 -0.16 -6.06
CA ALA A 144 13.87 -0.56 -6.16
C ALA A 144 14.22 -1.78 -5.29
N ALA A 145 13.55 -1.94 -4.15
CA ALA A 145 13.74 -3.00 -3.17
C ALA A 145 12.39 -3.58 -2.71
N LEU A 146 12.43 -4.63 -1.89
CA LEU A 146 11.24 -5.12 -1.21
C LEU A 146 10.63 -4.04 -0.31
N PRO A 147 9.31 -3.99 -0.15
CA PRO A 147 8.68 -3.02 0.75
C PRO A 147 8.96 -3.36 2.22
N ASP A 148 8.99 -2.33 3.06
CA ASP A 148 9.19 -2.47 4.51
C ASP A 148 7.88 -2.82 5.24
N ALA A 149 6.73 -2.55 4.63
CA ALA A 149 5.41 -2.96 5.09
C ALA A 149 4.43 -3.09 3.92
N ILE A 150 3.37 -3.86 4.12
CA ILE A 150 2.31 -4.06 3.13
C ILE A 150 0.97 -3.73 3.76
N PHE A 151 0.21 -2.86 3.11
CA PHE A 151 -1.20 -2.61 3.42
C PHE A 151 -2.09 -3.39 2.46
N VAL A 152 -2.99 -4.21 3.00
CA VAL A 152 -3.87 -5.09 2.21
C VAL A 152 -5.33 -4.82 2.54
N ILE A 153 -6.14 -4.57 1.51
CA ILE A 153 -7.61 -4.55 1.60
C ILE A 153 -8.13 -5.91 1.14
N ASP A 154 -8.95 -6.56 1.98
CA ASP A 154 -9.45 -7.93 1.81
C ASP A 154 -8.33 -8.99 1.90
N VAL A 155 -8.01 -9.36 3.12
CA VAL A 155 -6.99 -10.37 3.43
C VAL A 155 -7.34 -11.76 2.88
N GLY A 156 -8.63 -12.07 2.75
CA GLY A 156 -9.09 -13.35 2.23
C GLY A 156 -8.88 -13.51 0.74
N PHE A 157 -8.97 -12.44 -0.01
CA PHE A 157 -8.71 -12.42 -1.44
C PHE A 157 -7.20 -12.48 -1.76
N HIS A 158 -6.36 -11.90 -0.88
CA HIS A 158 -4.91 -11.77 -1.08
C HIS A 158 -4.06 -12.78 -0.31
N LYS A 159 -4.53 -14.01 -0.14
CA LYS A 159 -3.83 -15.06 0.63
C LYS A 159 -2.39 -15.31 0.17
N ILE A 160 -2.12 -15.23 -1.13
CA ILE A 160 -0.77 -15.42 -1.70
C ILE A 160 0.15 -14.27 -1.26
N ALA A 161 -0.31 -13.02 -1.37
CA ALA A 161 0.45 -11.86 -0.93
C ALA A 161 0.81 -11.94 0.57
N ILE A 162 -0.16 -12.32 1.39
CA ILE A 162 0.02 -12.52 2.84
C ILE A 162 1.03 -13.63 3.14
N ALA A 163 0.93 -14.76 2.44
CA ALA A 163 1.86 -15.88 2.62
C ALA A 163 3.30 -15.50 2.24
N GLU A 164 3.47 -14.75 1.15
CA GLU A 164 4.78 -14.25 0.72
C GLU A 164 5.37 -13.23 1.70
N ALA A 165 4.56 -12.27 2.17
CA ALA A 165 4.98 -11.30 3.16
C ALA A 165 5.41 -11.96 4.47
N LYS A 166 4.63 -12.91 4.97
CA LYS A 166 4.97 -13.72 6.16
C LYS A 166 6.28 -14.47 5.99
N LYS A 167 6.50 -15.10 4.83
CA LYS A 167 7.73 -15.84 4.53
C LYS A 167 8.97 -14.93 4.58
N LEU A 168 8.83 -13.67 4.21
CA LEU A 168 9.90 -12.68 4.19
C LEU A 168 9.98 -11.84 5.47
N GLY A 169 9.08 -12.06 6.44
CA GLY A 169 9.04 -11.29 7.68
C GLY A 169 8.59 -9.83 7.50
N ILE A 170 7.89 -9.51 6.40
CA ILE A 170 7.41 -8.16 6.13
C ILE A 170 6.13 -7.90 6.93
N PRO A 171 6.05 -6.84 7.74
CA PRO A 171 4.85 -6.48 8.49
C PRO A 171 3.64 -6.26 7.59
N LEU A 172 2.49 -6.79 8.03
CA LEU A 172 1.22 -6.74 7.32
C LEU A 172 0.23 -5.86 8.09
N ILE A 173 -0.31 -4.86 7.41
CA ILE A 173 -1.46 -4.09 7.84
C ILE A 173 -2.65 -4.57 7.00
N GLY A 174 -3.70 -5.09 7.62
CA GLY A 174 -4.79 -5.70 6.86
C GLY A 174 -6.17 -5.26 7.33
N VAL A 175 -7.02 -4.88 6.36
CA VAL A 175 -8.45 -4.77 6.59
C VAL A 175 -9.04 -6.16 6.59
N VAL A 176 -9.67 -6.54 7.72
CA VAL A 176 -10.19 -7.88 7.95
C VAL A 176 -11.69 -7.81 8.23
N ASP A 177 -12.48 -8.37 7.33
CA ASP A 177 -13.92 -8.51 7.53
C ASP A 177 -14.24 -9.79 8.33
N THR A 178 -15.48 -9.95 8.74
CA THR A 178 -15.96 -11.02 9.63
C THR A 178 -15.82 -12.44 9.07
N ASN A 179 -15.63 -12.59 7.75
CA ASN A 179 -15.50 -13.88 7.05
C ASN A 179 -14.04 -14.37 6.95
N HIS A 180 -13.06 -13.58 7.37
CA HIS A 180 -11.63 -13.91 7.24
C HIS A 180 -10.91 -14.01 8.58
N SER A 181 -9.76 -14.69 8.59
CA SER A 181 -8.92 -14.82 9.78
C SER A 181 -7.98 -13.63 9.93
N PRO A 182 -7.90 -13.02 11.12
CA PRO A 182 -6.93 -11.98 11.43
C PRO A 182 -5.52 -12.52 11.68
N GLU A 183 -5.32 -13.83 11.68
CA GLU A 183 -4.06 -14.46 12.07
C GLU A 183 -2.92 -14.13 11.11
N GLY A 184 -1.81 -13.71 11.72
CA GLY A 184 -0.58 -13.38 11.00
C GLY A 184 -0.62 -12.04 10.28
N ILE A 185 -1.61 -11.22 10.59
CA ILE A 185 -1.62 -9.79 10.28
C ILE A 185 -1.05 -9.06 11.49
N SER A 186 -0.03 -8.23 11.25
CA SER A 186 0.66 -7.49 12.32
C SER A 186 -0.21 -6.39 12.91
N TYR A 187 -0.96 -5.70 12.05
CA TYR A 187 -1.90 -4.64 12.40
C TYR A 187 -3.25 -4.95 11.77
N VAL A 188 -4.16 -5.47 12.57
CA VAL A 188 -5.52 -5.83 12.12
C VAL A 188 -6.42 -4.61 12.18
N ILE A 189 -7.09 -4.30 11.08
CA ILE A 189 -8.13 -3.27 11.01
C ILE A 189 -9.45 -4.00 10.77
N PRO A 190 -10.25 -4.28 11.82
CA PRO A 190 -11.55 -4.92 11.65
C PRO A 190 -12.51 -3.97 10.93
N GLY A 191 -13.04 -4.38 9.79
CA GLY A 191 -13.93 -3.51 9.03
C GLY A 191 -14.39 -4.13 7.72
N ASN A 192 -15.41 -3.51 7.14
CA ASN A 192 -16.01 -3.88 5.87
C ASN A 192 -15.02 -3.67 4.72
N ASP A 193 -14.76 -4.69 3.93
CA ASP A 193 -13.89 -4.64 2.77
C ASP A 193 -14.63 -4.60 1.42
N ASP A 194 -15.99 -4.61 1.45
CA ASP A 194 -16.85 -4.60 0.27
C ASP A 194 -17.40 -3.23 -0.11
N SER A 195 -17.55 -2.34 0.87
CA SER A 195 -18.09 -0.99 0.63
C SER A 195 -17.01 -0.08 0.04
N ALA A 196 -17.27 0.51 -1.14
CA ALA A 196 -16.36 1.48 -1.76
C ALA A 196 -16.04 2.66 -0.83
N LYS A 197 -17.02 3.16 -0.05
CA LYS A 197 -16.82 4.24 0.92
C LYS A 197 -15.93 3.81 2.10
N ALA A 198 -16.06 2.56 2.55
CA ALA A 198 -15.20 2.03 3.61
C ALA A 198 -13.77 1.84 3.11
N VAL A 199 -13.60 1.30 1.91
CA VAL A 199 -12.31 1.17 1.24
C VAL A 199 -11.62 2.53 1.07
N GLU A 200 -12.36 3.54 0.63
CA GLU A 200 -11.86 4.92 0.50
C GLU A 200 -11.36 5.47 1.84
N LEU A 201 -12.13 5.27 2.91
CA LEU A 201 -11.74 5.70 4.26
C LEU A 201 -10.40 5.08 4.67
N TYR A 202 -10.22 3.78 4.48
CA TYR A 202 -8.97 3.10 4.85
C TYR A 202 -7.80 3.53 3.96
N ALA A 203 -7.97 3.51 2.64
CA ALA A 203 -6.91 3.87 1.71
C ALA A 203 -6.43 5.31 1.92
N ARG A 204 -7.38 6.24 2.12
CA ARG A 204 -7.10 7.64 2.39
C ARG A 204 -6.38 7.84 3.72
N GLY A 205 -6.86 7.21 4.80
CA GLY A 205 -6.20 7.33 6.11
C GLY A 205 -4.79 6.77 6.13
N ILE A 206 -4.53 5.69 5.38
CA ILE A 206 -3.17 5.14 5.21
C ILE A 206 -2.30 6.09 4.37
N ALA A 207 -2.83 6.62 3.26
CA ALA A 207 -2.12 7.58 2.42
C ALA A 207 -1.78 8.87 3.18
N ASP A 208 -2.72 9.39 3.98
CA ASP A 208 -2.48 10.57 4.84
C ASP A 208 -1.37 10.30 5.86
N ALA A 209 -1.37 9.14 6.51
CA ALA A 209 -0.32 8.75 7.45
C ALA A 209 1.06 8.67 6.79
N ILE A 210 1.14 8.19 5.54
CA ILE A 210 2.39 8.15 4.75
C ILE A 210 2.87 9.57 4.46
N ILE A 211 1.99 10.44 3.97
CA ILE A 211 2.31 11.82 3.61
C ILE A 211 2.78 12.61 4.85
N GLU A 212 2.05 12.50 5.96
CA GLU A 212 2.43 13.14 7.23
C GLU A 212 3.78 12.63 7.77
N GLY A 213 4.04 11.33 7.67
CA GLY A 213 5.32 10.74 8.07
C GLY A 213 6.48 11.31 7.26
N ARG A 214 6.34 11.41 5.94
CA ARG A 214 7.36 12.01 5.06
C ARG A 214 7.56 13.50 5.30
N ALA A 215 6.49 14.26 5.57
CA ALA A 215 6.59 15.67 5.90
C ALA A 215 7.38 15.90 7.21
N ASN A 216 7.18 15.06 8.23
CA ASN A 216 7.93 15.12 9.48
C ASN A 216 9.43 14.89 9.26
N ARG A 217 9.81 13.91 8.43
CA ARG A 217 11.21 13.67 8.03
C ARG A 217 11.83 14.90 7.36
N GLY A 218 11.11 15.52 6.43
CA GLY A 218 11.59 16.74 5.76
C GLY A 218 11.87 17.86 6.75
N ASN A 219 10.98 18.08 7.71
CA ASN A 219 11.15 19.11 8.73
C ASN A 219 12.31 18.81 9.69
N GLU A 220 12.56 17.55 10.03
CA GLU A 220 13.70 17.16 10.87
C GLU A 220 15.03 17.36 10.16
N VAL A 221 15.11 17.01 8.87
CA VAL A 221 16.32 17.24 8.04
C VAL A 221 16.60 18.74 7.91
N VAL A 222 15.59 19.56 7.63
CA VAL A 222 15.74 21.02 7.55
C VAL A 222 16.23 21.61 8.88
N LYS A 223 15.69 21.15 10.00
CA LYS A 223 16.13 21.60 11.33
C LYS A 223 17.58 21.16 11.62
N ALA A 224 17.97 19.95 11.26
CA ALA A 224 19.34 19.47 11.44
C ALA A 224 20.35 20.27 10.62
N VAL A 225 20.04 20.53 9.34
CA VAL A 225 20.89 21.39 8.47
C VAL A 225 20.96 22.82 8.99
N ALA A 226 19.85 23.39 9.46
CA ALA A 226 19.84 24.74 10.03
C ALA A 226 20.64 24.84 11.36
N ALA A 227 20.68 23.76 12.16
CA ALA A 227 21.51 23.71 13.35
C ALA A 227 23.01 23.63 13.04
N GLU A 228 23.39 22.81 12.03
CA GLU A 228 24.80 22.70 11.59
C GLU A 228 25.30 24.03 10.99
N THR A 229 24.47 24.73 10.21
CA THR A 229 24.85 26.04 9.63
C THR A 229 24.90 27.18 10.67
N SER A 230 24.25 27.07 11.80
CA SER A 230 24.34 28.07 12.88
C SER A 230 25.61 27.96 13.72
N ASP A 231 26.21 26.78 13.81
CA ASP A 231 27.47 26.56 14.54
C ASP A 231 28.72 27.01 13.75
N GLU A 232 28.67 27.06 12.41
CA GLU A 232 29.79 27.54 11.60
C GLU A 232 29.93 29.07 11.54
N PHE A 233 28.99 29.85 12.04
CA PHE A 233 28.99 31.33 11.95
C PHE A 233 29.52 32.07 13.20
N VAL A 234 30.04 31.38 14.21
CA VAL A 234 30.46 32.01 15.48
C VAL A 234 31.99 32.26 15.61
N GLU A 235 32.81 31.78 14.66
CA GLU A 235 34.30 31.82 14.84
C GLU A 235 35.05 32.92 14.06
N VAL A 236 34.44 33.98 13.56
CA VAL A 236 35.17 34.98 12.74
C VAL A 236 35.27 36.39 13.36
N ASN A 237 34.88 36.61 14.60
CA ASN A 237 34.84 37.99 15.14
C ASN A 237 35.70 38.27 16.44
N GLU A 238 36.75 37.49 16.71
CA GLU A 238 37.68 37.81 17.85
C GLU A 238 39.16 37.87 17.44
N ALA A 239 39.51 38.50 16.32
CA ALA A 239 40.93 38.80 16.05
C ALA A 239 41.09 40.10 15.30
N ALA A 240 40.73 41.25 15.93
CA ALA A 240 41.19 42.56 15.55
C ALA A 240 40.85 43.59 16.66
N ALA A 241 41.66 43.66 17.68
CA ALA A 241 41.87 44.83 18.54
C ALA A 241 43.28 44.82 19.11
#